data_dc143a884df7d2ed3cbad21e232ca2da
#
_entry.id   dc143a884df7d2ed3cbad21e232ca2da
#
_cell.length_a   1.000
_cell.length_b   1.000
_cell.length_c   1.000
_cell.angle_alpha   90.00
_cell.angle_beta   90.00
_cell.angle_gamma   90.00
#
_symmetry.space_group_name_H-M   'P 1'
#
loop_
_entity.id
_entity.type
_entity.pdbx_description
1 polymer ?
#
loop_
_entity_poly.entity_id
_entity_poly.type
_entity_poly.pdbx_seq_one_letter_code
_entity_poly.pdbx_strand_id
1 'polypeptide(L)'
;HERIVESILETASADDFIESLASLIKRLAVDHLHLVGDIFDRGGGAAKIMDRLLTYHSLDIQWGNHDLLWMGAAAGEPACIATVLRNNLRYDNYEILENDYGISLRELVAFADATYIAGESITPLIKAINVLLFKLEGQLIQRHPEFDMTDRLLLDKIDHETGTVTLAD
;
A
#
# COMPACT_ATOMS: atom_id res chain seq x y z
N HIS A 1 -34.56 -3.94 -35.01
CA HIS A 1 -33.59 -4.43 -34.00
C HIS A 1 -32.79 -5.62 -34.52
N GLU A 2 -33.40 -6.64 -35.15
CA GLU A 2 -32.73 -7.83 -35.68
C GLU A 2 -31.59 -7.48 -36.66
N ARG A 3 -31.83 -6.60 -37.66
CA ARG A 3 -30.81 -6.16 -38.62
C ARG A 3 -29.58 -5.48 -37.96
N ILE A 4 -29.75 -4.82 -36.82
CA ILE A 4 -28.65 -4.21 -36.08
C ILE A 4 -27.79 -5.30 -35.42
N VAL A 5 -28.42 -6.29 -34.81
CA VAL A 5 -27.74 -7.43 -34.20
C VAL A 5 -27.01 -8.25 -35.26
N GLU A 6 -27.65 -8.54 -36.40
CA GLU A 6 -27.02 -9.21 -37.54
C GLU A 6 -25.78 -8.46 -38.04
N SER A 7 -25.87 -7.14 -38.20
CA SER A 7 -24.72 -6.31 -38.62
C SER A 7 -23.57 -6.33 -37.61
N ILE A 8 -23.84 -6.34 -36.30
CA ILE A 8 -22.83 -6.42 -35.26
C ILE A 8 -22.11 -7.78 -35.28
N LEU A 9 -22.87 -8.87 -35.52
CA LEU A 9 -22.28 -10.20 -35.63
C LEU A 9 -21.46 -10.36 -36.91
N GLU A 10 -21.91 -9.82 -38.02
CA GLU A 10 -21.18 -9.87 -39.32
C GLU A 10 -19.90 -9.06 -39.31
N THR A 11 -19.80 -7.98 -38.53
CA THR A 11 -18.64 -7.11 -38.42
C THR A 11 -17.63 -7.57 -37.35
N ALA A 12 -17.84 -8.74 -36.70
CA ALA A 12 -17.00 -9.25 -35.59
C ALA A 12 -16.84 -8.27 -34.42
N SER A 13 -17.77 -7.33 -34.25
CA SER A 13 -17.77 -6.30 -33.18
C SER A 13 -18.69 -6.64 -32.01
N ALA A 14 -19.08 -7.91 -31.87
CA ALA A 14 -20.00 -8.36 -30.84
C ALA A 14 -19.45 -8.12 -29.43
N ASP A 15 -18.17 -8.38 -29.21
CA ASP A 15 -17.53 -8.20 -27.90
C ASP A 15 -17.48 -6.71 -27.52
N ASP A 16 -17.06 -5.84 -28.42
CA ASP A 16 -17.05 -4.37 -28.21
C ASP A 16 -18.46 -3.81 -27.93
N PHE A 17 -19.47 -4.36 -28.62
CA PHE A 17 -20.85 -3.99 -28.39
C PHE A 17 -21.35 -4.42 -27.02
N ILE A 18 -21.04 -5.65 -26.58
CA ILE A 18 -21.40 -6.18 -25.28
C ILE A 18 -20.72 -5.35 -24.18
N GLU A 19 -19.44 -5.03 -24.32
CA GLU A 19 -18.71 -4.18 -23.37
C GLU A 19 -19.30 -2.78 -23.27
N SER A 20 -19.62 -2.17 -24.42
CA SER A 20 -20.24 -0.84 -24.48
C SER A 20 -21.62 -0.84 -23.83
N LEU A 21 -22.43 -1.88 -24.09
CA LEU A 21 -23.74 -2.03 -23.49
C LEU A 21 -23.66 -2.27 -21.98
N ALA A 22 -22.75 -3.12 -21.54
CA ALA A 22 -22.51 -3.37 -20.11
C ALA A 22 -22.04 -2.09 -19.39
N SER A 23 -21.17 -1.30 -20.03
CA SER A 23 -20.74 0.00 -19.50
C SER A 23 -21.89 1.00 -19.42
N LEU A 24 -22.75 1.04 -20.43
CA LEU A 24 -23.95 1.89 -20.42
C LEU A 24 -24.91 1.49 -19.30
N ILE A 25 -25.17 0.19 -19.14
CA ILE A 25 -26.04 -0.33 -18.06
C ILE A 25 -25.48 0.06 -16.69
N LYS A 26 -24.18 -0.10 -16.47
CA LYS A 26 -23.52 0.31 -15.21
C LYS A 26 -23.70 1.80 -14.92
N ARG A 27 -23.51 2.65 -15.93
CA ARG A 27 -23.67 4.10 -15.79
C ARG A 27 -25.13 4.52 -15.51
N LEU A 28 -26.10 3.78 -16.06
CA LEU A 28 -27.52 4.04 -15.83
C LEU A 28 -28.03 3.45 -14.51
N ALA A 29 -27.39 2.38 -14.01
CA ALA A 29 -27.78 1.71 -12.77
C ALA A 29 -27.16 2.32 -11.51
N VAL A 30 -26.00 2.98 -11.63
CA VAL A 30 -25.26 3.57 -10.52
C VAL A 30 -24.93 5.02 -10.85
N ASP A 31 -25.66 5.95 -10.29
CA ASP A 31 -25.46 7.39 -10.51
C ASP A 31 -24.13 7.87 -9.91
N HIS A 32 -23.81 7.37 -8.72
CA HIS A 32 -22.62 7.77 -7.97
C HIS A 32 -22.07 6.60 -7.18
N LEU A 33 -20.76 6.39 -7.24
CA LEU A 33 -20.03 5.38 -6.47
C LEU A 33 -19.28 6.04 -5.34
N HIS A 34 -19.60 5.65 -4.11
CA HIS A 34 -18.88 6.07 -2.92
C HIS A 34 -18.03 4.92 -2.38
N LEU A 35 -16.73 5.13 -2.25
CA LEU A 35 -15.79 4.16 -1.69
C LEU A 35 -15.38 4.56 -0.29
N VAL A 36 -15.41 3.58 0.63
CA VAL A 36 -15.14 3.81 2.06
C VAL A 36 -13.67 3.64 2.45
N GLY A 37 -12.78 3.49 1.48
CA GLY A 37 -11.33 3.43 1.69
C GLY A 37 -10.76 2.03 1.85
N ASP A 38 -9.50 1.99 2.31
CA ASP A 38 -8.64 0.81 2.46
C ASP A 38 -8.47 0.01 1.16
N ILE A 39 -8.37 0.72 0.03
CA ILE A 39 -8.10 0.13 -1.29
C ILE A 39 -6.71 -0.52 -1.29
N PHE A 40 -5.77 0.08 -0.55
CA PHE A 40 -4.37 -0.32 -0.47
C PHE A 40 -4.03 -1.16 0.78
N ASP A 41 -5.01 -1.87 1.40
CA ASP A 41 -4.73 -2.65 2.61
C ASP A 41 -3.80 -3.85 2.32
N ARG A 42 -4.29 -4.99 1.89
CA ARG A 42 -3.49 -6.24 1.82
C ARG A 42 -3.62 -6.99 0.51
N GLY A 43 -4.49 -6.60 -0.37
CA GLY A 43 -4.78 -7.29 -1.61
C GLY A 43 -3.89 -6.87 -2.77
N GLY A 44 -3.55 -7.83 -3.63
CA GLY A 44 -2.86 -7.56 -4.89
C GLY A 44 -3.85 -7.13 -5.97
N GLY A 45 -4.25 -5.90 -6.02
CA GLY A 45 -5.19 -5.46 -7.05
C GLY A 45 -5.50 -3.98 -6.98
N ALA A 46 -4.93 -3.28 -6.01
CA ALA A 46 -5.17 -1.86 -5.79
C ALA A 46 -4.89 -1.02 -7.06
N ALA A 47 -3.78 -1.26 -7.75
CA ALA A 47 -3.45 -0.57 -9.00
C ALA A 47 -4.54 -0.75 -10.06
N LYS A 48 -4.98 -1.98 -10.29
CA LYS A 48 -6.05 -2.29 -11.27
C LYS A 48 -7.40 -1.71 -10.87
N ILE A 49 -7.70 -1.67 -9.57
CA ILE A 49 -8.91 -1.04 -9.03
C ILE A 49 -8.84 0.46 -9.31
N MET A 50 -7.73 1.12 -8.96
CA MET A 50 -7.55 2.55 -9.17
C MET A 50 -7.64 2.94 -10.65
N ASP A 51 -7.02 2.18 -11.56
CA ASP A 51 -7.12 2.42 -13.00
C ASP A 51 -8.57 2.41 -13.49
N ARG A 52 -9.40 1.51 -12.95
CA ARG A 52 -10.83 1.48 -13.27
C ARG A 52 -11.62 2.61 -12.63
N LEU A 53 -11.28 2.97 -11.40
CA LEU A 53 -11.93 4.06 -10.67
C LEU A 53 -11.67 5.41 -11.31
N LEU A 54 -10.44 5.66 -11.78
CA LEU A 54 -10.08 6.91 -12.47
C LEU A 54 -10.92 7.19 -13.71
N THR A 55 -11.48 6.17 -14.32
CA THR A 55 -12.37 6.28 -15.50
C THR A 55 -13.86 6.21 -15.17
N TYR A 56 -14.21 6.09 -13.88
CA TYR A 56 -15.60 6.00 -13.47
C TYR A 56 -16.30 7.36 -13.59
N HIS A 57 -17.56 7.36 -14.05
CA HIS A 57 -18.27 8.57 -14.43
C HIS A 57 -18.62 9.50 -13.27
N SER A 58 -18.80 8.97 -12.08
CA SER A 58 -19.10 9.74 -10.87
C SER A 58 -18.63 8.98 -9.64
N LEU A 59 -17.60 9.49 -8.98
CA LEU A 59 -16.90 8.80 -7.91
C LEU A 59 -16.42 9.78 -6.85
N ASP A 60 -16.55 9.41 -5.59
CA ASP A 60 -15.75 9.93 -4.49
C ASP A 60 -15.14 8.79 -3.66
N ILE A 61 -13.99 9.06 -3.06
CA ILE A 61 -13.24 8.10 -2.28
C ILE A 61 -12.96 8.71 -0.91
N GLN A 62 -13.41 8.04 0.12
CA GLN A 62 -12.97 8.29 1.50
C GLN A 62 -11.71 7.47 1.76
N TRP A 63 -10.73 8.04 2.45
CA TRP A 63 -9.46 7.33 2.71
C TRP A 63 -9.58 6.44 3.94
N GLY A 64 -9.07 5.22 3.81
CA GLY A 64 -8.73 4.39 4.96
C GLY A 64 -7.34 4.72 5.50
N ASN A 65 -6.96 4.13 6.62
CA ASN A 65 -5.62 4.34 7.19
C ASN A 65 -4.51 3.78 6.30
N HIS A 66 -4.76 2.70 5.57
CA HIS A 66 -3.79 2.16 4.60
C HIS A 66 -3.60 3.08 3.41
N ASP A 67 -4.68 3.66 2.88
CA ASP A 67 -4.61 4.62 1.78
C ASP A 67 -3.78 5.84 2.16
N LEU A 68 -3.94 6.34 3.39
CA LEU A 68 -3.19 7.47 3.92
C LEU A 68 -1.69 7.19 4.00
N LEU A 69 -1.31 5.97 4.41
CA LEU A 69 0.10 5.54 4.41
C LEU A 69 0.69 5.54 3.00
N TRP A 70 -0.05 5.03 2.00
CA TRP A 70 0.39 5.05 0.61
C TRP A 70 0.47 6.47 0.05
N MET A 71 -0.46 7.36 0.40
CA MET A 71 -0.40 8.78 0.03
C MET A 71 0.82 9.46 0.62
N GLY A 72 1.12 9.23 1.90
CA GLY A 72 2.32 9.72 2.56
C GLY A 72 3.60 9.19 1.93
N ALA A 73 3.63 7.90 1.58
CA ALA A 73 4.75 7.29 0.87
C ALA A 73 4.95 7.89 -0.53
N ALA A 74 3.87 8.11 -1.28
CA ALA A 74 3.92 8.77 -2.59
C ALA A 74 4.37 10.24 -2.50
N ALA A 75 4.06 10.91 -1.39
CA ALA A 75 4.56 12.25 -1.09
C ALA A 75 6.05 12.29 -0.65
N GLY A 76 6.67 11.11 -0.47
CA GLY A 76 8.09 11.00 -0.10
C GLY A 76 8.36 11.00 1.40
N GLU A 77 7.34 10.82 2.27
CA GLU A 77 7.56 10.74 3.71
C GLU A 77 8.24 9.40 4.09
N PRO A 78 9.47 9.41 4.63
CA PRO A 78 10.26 8.20 4.83
C PRO A 78 9.62 7.18 5.79
N ALA A 79 8.94 7.63 6.84
CA ALA A 79 8.27 6.74 7.78
C ALA A 79 7.07 6.04 7.13
N CYS A 80 6.32 6.73 6.27
CA CYS A 80 5.24 6.14 5.49
C CYS A 80 5.77 5.13 4.47
N ILE A 81 6.88 5.44 3.77
CA ILE A 81 7.54 4.52 2.85
C ILE A 81 7.94 3.24 3.59
N ALA A 82 8.63 3.37 4.72
CA ALA A 82 9.06 2.22 5.51
C ALA A 82 7.87 1.40 6.04
N THR A 83 6.77 2.04 6.42
CA THR A 83 5.55 1.37 6.87
C THR A 83 4.89 0.59 5.74
N VAL A 84 4.76 1.18 4.55
CA VAL A 84 4.22 0.50 3.36
C VAL A 84 5.06 -0.71 3.00
N LEU A 85 6.40 -0.57 2.94
CA LEU A 85 7.32 -1.67 2.67
C LEU A 85 7.18 -2.79 3.72
N ARG A 86 7.21 -2.43 5.01
CA ARG A 86 7.06 -3.38 6.11
C ARG A 86 5.75 -4.17 6.03
N ASN A 87 4.64 -3.48 5.74
CA ASN A 87 3.34 -4.12 5.64
C ASN A 87 3.32 -5.12 4.48
N ASN A 88 3.79 -4.73 3.30
CA ASN A 88 3.83 -5.63 2.15
C ASN A 88 4.75 -6.84 2.40
N LEU A 89 5.93 -6.63 2.98
CA LEU A 89 6.86 -7.72 3.33
C LEU A 89 6.27 -8.68 4.37
N ARG A 90 5.55 -8.16 5.37
CA ARG A 90 4.94 -8.98 6.44
C ARG A 90 3.80 -9.89 5.91
N TYR A 91 3.09 -9.44 4.89
CA TYR A 91 1.98 -10.18 4.28
C TYR A 91 2.35 -10.91 2.99
N ASP A 92 3.67 -11.02 2.70
CA ASP A 92 4.21 -11.69 1.51
C ASP A 92 3.71 -11.11 0.18
N ASN A 93 3.47 -9.79 0.17
CA ASN A 93 2.97 -9.03 -0.98
C ASN A 93 4.08 -8.26 -1.71
N TYR A 94 5.34 -8.65 -1.57
CA TYR A 94 6.47 -7.92 -2.16
C TYR A 94 6.45 -7.89 -3.69
N GLU A 95 5.88 -8.90 -4.34
CA GLU A 95 5.73 -8.93 -5.80
C GLU A 95 4.88 -7.77 -6.34
N ILE A 96 3.92 -7.28 -5.55
CA ILE A 96 3.09 -6.12 -5.91
C ILE A 96 3.95 -4.87 -6.02
N LEU A 97 4.89 -4.69 -5.09
CA LEU A 97 5.79 -3.53 -5.09
C LEU A 97 6.64 -3.49 -6.37
N GLU A 98 7.13 -4.63 -6.83
CA GLU A 98 7.96 -4.72 -8.02
C GLU A 98 7.14 -4.68 -9.31
N ASN A 99 6.06 -5.47 -9.39
CA ASN A 99 5.29 -5.67 -10.62
C ASN A 99 4.31 -4.53 -10.91
N ASP A 100 3.61 -4.02 -9.88
CA ASP A 100 2.58 -3.01 -10.06
C ASP A 100 3.14 -1.57 -9.91
N TYR A 101 4.18 -1.40 -9.10
CA TYR A 101 4.73 -0.07 -8.79
C TYR A 101 6.19 0.14 -9.22
N GLY A 102 6.88 -0.89 -9.70
CA GLY A 102 8.28 -0.81 -10.14
C GLY A 102 9.27 -0.51 -9.00
N ILE A 103 8.91 -0.81 -7.76
CA ILE A 103 9.73 -0.55 -6.57
C ILE A 103 10.64 -1.76 -6.34
N SER A 104 11.94 -1.60 -6.61
CA SER A 104 12.92 -2.66 -6.39
C SER A 104 13.34 -2.76 -4.92
N LEU A 105 13.27 -3.96 -4.36
CA LEU A 105 13.73 -4.26 -2.99
C LEU A 105 15.19 -4.73 -2.94
N ARG A 106 15.88 -4.80 -4.07
CA ARG A 106 17.21 -5.41 -4.20
C ARG A 106 18.24 -4.82 -3.24
N GLU A 107 18.29 -3.50 -3.11
CA GLU A 107 19.25 -2.83 -2.22
C GLU A 107 18.92 -3.07 -0.75
N LEU A 108 17.64 -3.07 -0.39
CA LEU A 108 17.19 -3.38 0.96
C LEU A 108 17.54 -4.82 1.36
N VAL A 109 17.35 -5.78 0.45
CA VAL A 109 17.75 -7.19 0.65
C VAL A 109 19.25 -7.31 0.85
N ALA A 110 20.05 -6.70 -0.03
CA ALA A 110 21.51 -6.74 0.08
C ALA A 110 22.02 -6.11 1.39
N PHE A 111 21.43 -5.01 1.83
CA PHE A 111 21.73 -4.39 3.11
C PHE A 111 21.35 -5.30 4.29
N ALA A 112 20.17 -5.91 4.22
CA ALA A 112 19.68 -6.79 5.28
C ALA A 112 20.59 -8.00 5.47
N ASP A 113 20.96 -8.67 4.38
CA ASP A 113 21.81 -9.86 4.41
C ASP A 113 23.25 -9.55 4.88
N ALA A 114 23.74 -8.35 4.54
CA ALA A 114 25.06 -7.92 5.01
C ALA A 114 25.09 -7.51 6.50
N THR A 115 23.93 -7.10 7.06
CA THR A 115 23.87 -6.48 8.38
C THR A 115 23.31 -7.41 9.45
N TYR A 116 22.39 -8.30 9.10
CA TYR A 116 21.66 -9.13 10.04
C TYR A 116 21.83 -10.62 9.76
N ILE A 117 22.02 -11.38 10.82
CA ILE A 117 22.04 -12.84 10.75
C ILE A 117 20.59 -13.35 10.77
N ALA A 118 20.30 -14.35 9.94
CA ALA A 118 19.01 -15.03 9.94
C ALA A 118 18.72 -15.64 11.32
N GLY A 119 17.57 -15.30 11.88
CA GLY A 119 17.07 -15.89 13.13
C GLY A 119 15.99 -16.94 12.84
N GLU A 120 15.63 -17.70 13.88
CA GLU A 120 14.60 -18.75 13.74
C GLU A 120 13.20 -18.20 13.40
N SER A 121 12.90 -16.95 13.80
CA SER A 121 11.54 -16.39 13.71
C SER A 121 11.42 -15.17 12.80
N ILE A 122 12.52 -14.51 12.47
CA ILE A 122 12.51 -13.24 11.72
C ILE A 122 13.62 -13.25 10.67
N THR A 123 13.26 -13.03 9.41
CA THR A 123 14.24 -12.91 8.32
C THR A 123 15.07 -11.62 8.45
N PRO A 124 16.30 -11.58 7.93
CA PRO A 124 17.13 -10.37 7.89
C PRO A 124 16.38 -9.17 7.30
N LEU A 125 15.63 -9.38 6.24
CA LEU A 125 14.85 -8.35 5.56
C LEU A 125 13.76 -7.73 6.46
N ILE A 126 12.97 -8.57 7.15
CA ILE A 126 11.94 -8.09 8.08
C ILE A 126 12.58 -7.36 9.27
N LYS A 127 13.74 -7.85 9.75
CA LYS A 127 14.49 -7.17 10.82
C LYS A 127 14.99 -5.80 10.36
N ALA A 128 15.56 -5.72 9.17
CA ALA A 128 16.07 -4.47 8.59
C ALA A 128 14.95 -3.42 8.49
N ILE A 129 13.82 -3.77 7.87
CA ILE A 129 12.73 -2.81 7.68
C ILE A 129 12.11 -2.37 9.02
N ASN A 130 11.98 -3.27 10.00
CA ASN A 130 11.48 -2.91 11.33
C ASN A 130 12.42 -1.92 12.05
N VAL A 131 13.74 -2.12 11.98
CA VAL A 131 14.71 -1.21 12.59
C VAL A 131 14.73 0.14 11.88
N LEU A 132 14.67 0.14 10.54
CA LEU A 132 14.57 1.37 9.75
C LEU A 132 13.31 2.17 10.10
N LEU A 133 12.16 1.51 10.13
CA LEU A 133 10.90 2.15 10.49
C LEU A 133 10.96 2.77 11.88
N PHE A 134 11.42 2.00 12.87
CA PHE A 134 11.52 2.47 14.25
C PHE A 134 12.41 3.71 14.40
N LYS A 135 13.53 3.75 13.67
CA LYS A 135 14.40 4.93 13.63
C LYS A 135 13.75 6.13 12.94
N LEU A 136 13.06 5.91 11.84
CA LEU A 136 12.38 6.98 11.10
C LEU A 136 11.21 7.58 11.89
N GLU A 137 10.43 6.73 12.57
CA GLU A 137 9.37 7.19 13.49
C GLU A 137 9.96 8.01 14.65
N GLY A 138 11.05 7.55 15.26
CA GLY A 138 11.74 8.29 16.31
C GLY A 138 12.25 9.64 15.84
N GLN A 139 12.83 9.73 14.64
CA GLN A 139 13.26 11.00 14.05
C GLN A 139 12.08 11.93 13.74
N LEU A 140 10.93 11.38 13.31
CA LEU A 140 9.72 12.14 13.06
C LEU A 140 9.19 12.75 14.36
N ILE A 141 9.09 11.97 15.44
CA ILE A 141 8.67 12.44 16.76
C ILE A 141 9.59 13.56 17.27
N GLN A 142 10.93 13.39 17.12
CA GLN A 142 11.89 14.42 17.53
C GLN A 142 11.76 15.72 16.75
N ARG A 143 11.42 15.66 15.47
CA ARG A 143 11.18 16.85 14.62
C ARG A 143 9.85 17.54 14.89
N HIS A 144 8.90 16.81 15.46
CA HIS A 144 7.53 17.25 15.68
C HIS A 144 7.10 17.08 17.16
N PRO A 145 7.69 17.88 18.08
CA PRO A 145 7.37 17.78 19.50
C PRO A 145 5.90 18.11 19.79
N GLU A 146 5.23 18.82 18.89
CA GLU A 146 3.79 19.12 18.96
C GLU A 146 2.89 17.87 18.89
N PHE A 147 3.43 16.72 18.45
CA PHE A 147 2.66 15.45 18.45
C PHE A 147 2.51 14.84 19.84
N ASP A 148 3.28 15.32 20.82
CA ASP A 148 3.27 14.83 22.22
C ASP A 148 3.43 13.31 22.31
N MET A 149 4.40 12.77 21.56
CA MET A 149 4.69 11.32 21.45
C MET A 149 6.09 10.95 21.94
N THR A 150 6.71 11.78 22.77
CA THR A 150 8.08 11.56 23.26
C THR A 150 8.22 10.31 24.14
N ASP A 151 7.14 9.85 24.77
CA ASP A 151 7.03 8.60 25.50
C ASP A 151 7.36 7.36 24.65
N ARG A 152 7.20 7.46 23.33
CA ARG A 152 7.51 6.41 22.34
C ARG A 152 8.97 6.37 21.91
N LEU A 153 9.82 7.29 22.37
CA LEU A 153 11.25 7.27 22.13
C LEU A 153 11.91 6.31 23.11
N LEU A 154 12.04 5.04 22.70
CA LEU A 154 12.52 3.95 23.55
C LEU A 154 13.93 3.46 23.22
N LEU A 155 14.54 3.90 22.11
CA LEU A 155 15.85 3.40 21.65
C LEU A 155 16.98 3.64 22.64
N ASP A 156 16.98 4.77 23.30
CA ASP A 156 17.95 5.18 24.32
C ASP A 156 17.70 4.55 25.71
N LYS A 157 16.53 3.91 25.88
CA LYS A 157 16.09 3.27 27.12
C LYS A 157 16.33 1.76 27.13
N ILE A 158 16.89 1.22 26.04
CA ILE A 158 17.15 -0.22 25.92
C ILE A 158 18.44 -0.53 26.68
N ASP A 159 18.32 -1.39 27.69
CA ASP A 159 19.46 -2.04 28.32
C ASP A 159 19.89 -3.23 27.43
N HIS A 160 21.05 -3.09 26.82
CA HIS A 160 21.58 -4.11 25.91
C HIS A 160 22.12 -5.36 26.61
N GLU A 161 22.47 -5.27 27.92
CA GLU A 161 22.97 -6.40 28.69
C GLU A 161 21.84 -7.32 29.15
N THR A 162 20.74 -6.72 29.60
CA THR A 162 19.58 -7.45 30.11
C THR A 162 18.50 -7.68 29.04
N GLY A 163 18.55 -6.97 27.91
CA GLY A 163 17.52 -7.00 26.86
C GLY A 163 16.17 -6.40 27.28
N THR A 164 16.17 -5.51 28.26
CA THR A 164 14.97 -4.89 28.81
C THR A 164 14.87 -3.41 28.47
N VAL A 165 13.65 -2.87 28.58
CA VAL A 165 13.34 -1.43 28.42
C VAL A 165 12.63 -0.96 29.67
N THR A 166 13.11 0.13 30.27
CA THR A 166 12.40 0.79 31.37
C THR A 166 11.39 1.78 30.81
N LEU A 167 10.11 1.51 31.04
CA LEU A 167 9.03 2.43 30.70
C LEU A 167 8.84 3.44 31.84
N ALA A 168 8.56 4.69 31.50
CA ALA A 168 8.10 5.67 32.48
C ALA A 168 6.64 5.32 32.86
N ASP A 169 6.32 5.37 34.14
CA ASP A 169 4.97 5.19 34.67
C ASP A 169 4.05 6.35 34.28
#